data_5ff71d4396f1872b8ab0bbee66cf77da
#
_entry.id   5ff71d4396f1872b8ab0bbee66cf77da
#
_cell.length_a   1.000
_cell.length_b   1.000
_cell.length_c   1.000
_cell.angle_alpha   90.00
_cell.angle_beta   90.00
_cell.angle_gamma   90.00
#
_symmetry.space_group_name_H-M   'P 1'
#
loop_
_entity.id
_entity.type
_entity.pdbx_description
1 polymer ?
#
loop_
_entity_poly.entity_id
_entity_poly.type
_entity_poly.pdbx_seq_one_letter_code
_entity_poly.pdbx_strand_id
1 'polypeptide(L)'
;MSFPVPGPSSRESKSIRSGATLSQHPGKRSSRSTPHLRHEPDLATKLAFLKRPESYPGRVDRVESLETHMSWLFLAGSDVYKLKKPYRHERIDYATPAARRLNCLREVRLNRRLAPDDYLGTVRLTIDAEGRMALDGKGRTIDRLVHMRRLPEAFSLEQRLRAGTVTPMQIGRVVARLLPLFRDGPRARWSVRAYLRHLRTRITGTAAGLCRPGYGQARDQIEALAKALLDFLDAHADLLAARARERRIVEGHGDLRPEHVYLTAPPTIVDCIEFDRELRLRDPVDELAFLAMECDRLGHREVDAWLFAAYRARTADHPPRALIEFHKALNAFVRAKIALWHLDDPDTGPRRRWLARAGDYLARARGYIDGLRNRGHPHRNPASRRDSG
;
A
#
# COMPACT_ATOMS: atom_id res chain seq x y z
N MET A 1 8.93 21.24 -36.64
CA MET A 1 10.14 20.56 -37.11
C MET A 1 10.01 19.09 -36.75
N SER A 2 9.72 18.27 -37.74
CA SER A 2 9.47 16.83 -37.66
C SER A 2 10.79 16.08 -37.73
N PHE A 3 10.98 15.04 -36.90
CA PHE A 3 12.03 14.04 -37.10
C PHE A 3 11.41 12.66 -37.29
N PRO A 4 11.94 11.85 -38.22
CA PRO A 4 11.28 10.65 -38.72
C PRO A 4 11.64 9.38 -37.94
N VAL A 5 10.71 8.42 -37.99
CA VAL A 5 10.82 7.04 -37.47
C VAL A 5 11.55 6.18 -38.52
N PRO A 6 12.52 5.30 -38.17
CA PRO A 6 13.02 4.28 -39.10
C PRO A 6 12.18 2.99 -38.96
N GLY A 7 11.72 2.50 -40.14
CA GLY A 7 11.01 1.24 -40.30
C GLY A 7 11.95 0.02 -40.42
N PRO A 8 11.41 -1.22 -40.38
CA PRO A 8 12.19 -2.44 -40.33
C PRO A 8 12.70 -2.92 -41.66
N SER A 9 13.97 -3.32 -41.75
CA SER A 9 14.59 -3.93 -42.91
C SER A 9 14.41 -5.46 -42.90
N SER A 10 13.78 -5.93 -43.96
CA SER A 10 13.76 -7.32 -44.42
C SER A 10 15.14 -7.80 -44.86
N ARG A 11 15.54 -9.00 -44.48
CA ARG A 11 16.56 -9.77 -45.18
C ARG A 11 16.09 -11.18 -45.48
N GLU A 12 16.21 -11.47 -46.75
CA GLU A 12 15.79 -12.68 -47.42
C GLU A 12 16.62 -13.92 -47.08
N SER A 13 15.92 -15.04 -47.21
CA SER A 13 16.41 -16.41 -47.22
C SER A 13 17.37 -16.72 -48.37
N LYS A 14 18.43 -17.50 -48.12
CA LYS A 14 19.09 -18.34 -49.12
C LYS A 14 19.16 -19.78 -48.67
N SER A 15 18.47 -20.62 -49.41
CA SER A 15 18.49 -22.06 -49.46
C SER A 15 19.81 -22.57 -50.05
N ILE A 16 20.47 -23.53 -49.42
CA ILE A 16 21.42 -24.41 -50.08
C ILE A 16 21.06 -25.87 -49.68
N ARG A 17 20.68 -26.63 -50.69
CA ARG A 17 20.56 -28.10 -50.62
C ARG A 17 21.94 -28.69 -50.84
N SER A 18 22.31 -29.68 -50.05
CA SER A 18 23.20 -30.76 -50.51
C SER A 18 22.91 -32.04 -49.69
N GLY A 19 22.64 -33.11 -50.36
CA GLY A 19 22.33 -34.40 -49.81
C GLY A 19 23.59 -35.21 -49.55
N ALA A 20 23.50 -36.08 -48.55
CA ALA A 20 24.31 -37.31 -48.46
C ALA A 20 23.54 -38.37 -47.67
N THR A 21 23.19 -39.42 -48.37
CA THR A 21 22.66 -40.69 -47.86
C THR A 21 23.78 -41.46 -47.19
N LEU A 22 23.57 -42.05 -45.99
CA LEU A 22 24.19 -43.33 -45.59
C LEU A 22 23.64 -43.87 -44.29
N SER A 23 23.09 -45.08 -44.39
CA SER A 23 23.21 -46.27 -43.55
C SER A 23 22.55 -46.27 -42.17
N GLN A 24 21.53 -47.11 -42.08
CA GLN A 24 20.83 -47.60 -40.90
C GLN A 24 21.69 -48.54 -40.06
N HIS A 25 21.76 -48.30 -38.73
CA HIS A 25 22.00 -49.35 -37.74
C HIS A 25 20.96 -49.16 -36.60
N PRO A 26 20.24 -50.18 -36.14
CA PRO A 26 19.26 -50.05 -35.07
C PRO A 26 19.95 -50.22 -33.70
N GLY A 27 20.34 -49.04 -33.13
CA GLY A 27 20.76 -48.97 -31.73
C GLY A 27 19.50 -48.77 -30.84
N LYS A 28 19.20 -49.74 -29.98
CA LYS A 28 18.18 -49.64 -28.92
C LYS A 28 18.49 -48.41 -28.06
N ARG A 29 17.83 -47.30 -28.33
CA ARG A 29 17.80 -46.15 -27.41
C ARG A 29 16.79 -46.47 -26.32
N SER A 30 17.29 -46.77 -25.14
CA SER A 30 16.57 -46.69 -23.89
C SER A 30 15.88 -45.30 -23.83
N SER A 31 14.56 -45.29 -23.89
CA SER A 31 13.76 -44.10 -23.64
C SER A 31 13.96 -43.71 -22.17
N ARG A 32 14.93 -42.84 -21.92
CA ARG A 32 14.94 -42.07 -20.68
C ARG A 32 13.68 -41.23 -20.75
N SER A 33 12.67 -41.65 -20.02
CA SER A 33 11.48 -40.85 -19.72
C SER A 33 11.96 -39.49 -19.21
N THR A 34 11.71 -38.45 -20.00
CA THR A 34 11.86 -37.05 -19.62
C THR A 34 11.10 -36.89 -18.30
N PRO A 35 11.69 -36.35 -17.23
CA PRO A 35 10.95 -36.10 -16.01
C PRO A 35 9.76 -35.22 -16.39
N HIS A 36 8.53 -35.72 -16.19
CA HIS A 36 7.33 -34.92 -16.26
C HIS A 36 7.59 -33.64 -15.48
N LEU A 37 7.55 -32.49 -16.17
CA LEU A 37 7.39 -31.20 -15.56
C LEU A 37 6.11 -31.26 -14.71
N ARG A 38 6.26 -31.68 -13.45
CA ARG A 38 5.13 -31.79 -12.54
C ARG A 38 4.54 -30.40 -12.42
N HIS A 39 3.31 -30.26 -12.89
CA HIS A 39 2.56 -29.02 -12.91
C HIS A 39 2.58 -28.39 -11.52
N GLU A 40 2.91 -27.09 -11.42
CA GLU A 40 2.83 -26.38 -10.14
C GLU A 40 1.35 -26.37 -9.70
N PRO A 41 1.03 -26.73 -8.42
CA PRO A 41 -0.33 -26.68 -7.95
C PRO A 41 -0.93 -25.28 -8.16
N ASP A 42 -2.15 -25.23 -8.63
CA ASP A 42 -2.88 -23.99 -8.81
C ASP A 42 -3.22 -23.35 -7.46
N LEU A 43 -3.75 -22.13 -7.51
CA LEU A 43 -4.13 -21.39 -6.28
C LEU A 43 -5.19 -22.16 -5.48
N ALA A 44 -6.19 -22.76 -6.15
CA ALA A 44 -7.28 -23.47 -5.48
C ALA A 44 -6.76 -24.65 -4.66
N THR A 45 -5.84 -25.43 -5.22
CA THR A 45 -5.18 -26.56 -4.54
C THR A 45 -4.36 -26.08 -3.32
N LYS A 46 -3.62 -24.97 -3.44
CA LYS A 46 -2.88 -24.35 -2.31
C LYS A 46 -3.83 -23.89 -1.21
N LEU A 47 -4.94 -23.26 -1.56
CA LEU A 47 -5.96 -22.81 -0.61
C LEU A 47 -6.64 -24.00 0.10
N ALA A 48 -6.99 -25.05 -0.63
CA ALA A 48 -7.59 -26.26 -0.06
C ALA A 48 -6.67 -26.89 1.00
N PHE A 49 -5.37 -26.95 0.75
CA PHE A 49 -4.38 -27.41 1.71
C PHE A 49 -4.31 -26.47 2.94
N LEU A 50 -4.17 -25.16 2.72
CA LEU A 50 -3.98 -24.17 3.79
C LEU A 50 -5.24 -23.94 4.65
N LYS A 51 -6.40 -24.38 4.23
CA LYS A 51 -7.64 -24.35 5.03
C LYS A 51 -7.75 -25.50 6.04
N ARG A 52 -6.87 -26.51 5.96
CA ARG A 52 -6.91 -27.69 6.84
C ARG A 52 -6.11 -27.42 8.12
N PRO A 53 -6.67 -27.70 9.31
CA PRO A 53 -5.94 -27.58 10.58
C PRO A 53 -4.63 -28.39 10.60
N GLU A 54 -4.62 -29.58 10.00
CA GLU A 54 -3.48 -30.50 9.96
C GLU A 54 -2.29 -29.97 9.12
N SER A 55 -2.50 -28.91 8.37
CA SER A 55 -1.44 -28.27 7.59
C SER A 55 -0.46 -27.44 8.44
N TYR A 56 -0.82 -27.15 9.67
CA TYR A 56 -0.06 -26.28 10.57
C TYR A 56 0.67 -27.05 11.67
N PRO A 57 1.81 -26.54 12.13
CA PRO A 57 2.51 -27.16 13.26
C PRO A 57 1.71 -27.01 14.56
N GLY A 58 1.78 -28.02 15.42
CA GLY A 58 1.08 -28.04 16.70
C GLY A 58 -0.40 -28.41 16.58
N ARG A 59 -1.14 -28.18 17.67
CA ARG A 59 -2.57 -28.45 17.71
C ARG A 59 -3.36 -27.22 17.27
N VAL A 60 -3.99 -27.29 16.12
CA VAL A 60 -4.90 -26.28 15.58
C VAL A 60 -6.27 -26.91 15.44
N ASP A 61 -7.25 -26.43 16.18
CA ASP A 61 -8.61 -27.01 16.14
C ASP A 61 -9.41 -26.49 14.92
N ARG A 62 -9.14 -25.24 14.50
CA ARG A 62 -9.84 -24.60 13.39
C ARG A 62 -8.95 -23.57 12.70
N VAL A 63 -9.10 -23.44 11.37
CA VAL A 63 -8.49 -22.39 10.57
C VAL A 63 -9.58 -21.48 10.04
N GLU A 64 -9.47 -20.18 10.33
CA GLU A 64 -10.28 -19.15 9.70
C GLU A 64 -9.50 -18.59 8.51
N SER A 65 -10.18 -18.40 7.38
CA SER A 65 -9.53 -17.81 6.19
C SER A 65 -10.20 -16.51 5.80
N LEU A 66 -9.38 -15.47 5.60
CA LEU A 66 -9.83 -14.15 5.16
C LEU A 66 -9.19 -13.82 3.82
N GLU A 67 -10.01 -13.44 2.87
CA GLU A 67 -9.55 -13.00 1.57
C GLU A 67 -9.41 -11.47 1.54
N THR A 68 -8.27 -11.01 1.07
CA THR A 68 -8.02 -9.60 0.74
C THR A 68 -7.82 -9.45 -0.76
N HIS A 69 -7.76 -8.22 -1.26
CA HIS A 69 -7.51 -7.97 -2.69
C HIS A 69 -6.24 -8.69 -3.20
N MET A 70 -5.13 -8.68 -2.43
CA MET A 70 -3.83 -9.19 -2.88
C MET A 70 -3.35 -10.46 -2.15
N SER A 71 -4.06 -10.92 -1.14
CA SER A 71 -3.58 -12.01 -0.29
C SER A 71 -4.72 -12.80 0.34
N TRP A 72 -4.40 -14.02 0.76
CA TRP A 72 -5.19 -14.82 1.68
C TRP A 72 -4.50 -14.86 3.04
N LEU A 73 -5.26 -14.68 4.11
CA LEU A 73 -4.80 -14.84 5.49
C LEU A 73 -5.45 -16.09 6.07
N PHE A 74 -4.64 -16.94 6.68
CA PHE A 74 -5.08 -18.15 7.39
C PHE A 74 -4.75 -17.95 8.87
N LEU A 75 -5.79 -17.84 9.69
CA LEU A 75 -5.70 -17.68 11.13
C LEU A 75 -5.75 -19.07 11.75
N ALA A 76 -4.60 -19.57 12.19
CA ALA A 76 -4.39 -20.91 12.72
C ALA A 76 -3.94 -20.80 14.19
N GLY A 77 -4.88 -20.89 15.14
CA GLY A 77 -4.60 -20.68 16.57
C GLY A 77 -4.11 -19.26 16.86
N SER A 78 -2.91 -19.15 17.44
CA SER A 78 -2.22 -17.89 17.76
C SER A 78 -1.47 -17.27 16.59
N ASP A 79 -1.45 -17.92 15.42
CA ASP A 79 -0.63 -17.55 14.29
C ASP A 79 -1.47 -17.16 13.06
N VAL A 80 -0.88 -16.35 12.21
CA VAL A 80 -1.44 -15.96 10.90
C VAL A 80 -0.42 -16.27 9.83
N TYR A 81 -0.89 -16.94 8.77
CA TYR A 81 -0.10 -17.24 7.58
C TYR A 81 -0.69 -16.48 6.39
N LYS A 82 0.06 -15.55 5.81
CA LYS A 82 -0.38 -14.72 4.68
C LYS A 82 0.22 -15.22 3.38
N LEU A 83 -0.63 -15.73 2.49
CA LEU A 83 -0.28 -16.14 1.12
C LEU A 83 -0.63 -15.02 0.14
N LYS A 84 0.36 -14.54 -0.60
CA LYS A 84 0.12 -13.57 -1.67
C LYS A 84 -0.53 -14.23 -2.88
N LYS A 85 -1.57 -13.59 -3.44
CA LYS A 85 -2.22 -14.05 -4.68
C LYS A 85 -1.28 -13.84 -5.87
N PRO A 86 -1.37 -14.66 -6.94
CA PRO A 86 -0.71 -14.36 -8.21
C PRO A 86 -1.43 -13.17 -8.87
N TYR A 87 -0.98 -11.96 -8.55
CA TYR A 87 -1.60 -10.69 -8.94
C TYR A 87 -0.58 -9.78 -9.61
N ARG A 88 -0.98 -9.10 -10.67
CA ARG A 88 -0.16 -8.10 -11.34
C ARG A 88 -0.99 -6.88 -11.73
N HIS A 89 -0.59 -5.73 -11.25
CA HIS A 89 -1.23 -4.45 -11.57
C HIS A 89 -0.24 -3.30 -11.37
N GLU A 90 -0.10 -2.43 -12.34
CA GLU A 90 0.78 -1.24 -12.34
C GLU A 90 2.13 -1.45 -11.60
N ARG A 91 2.15 -1.18 -10.28
CA ARG A 91 3.34 -1.22 -9.41
C ARG A 91 3.46 -2.51 -8.58
N ILE A 92 2.49 -3.42 -8.70
CA ILE A 92 2.42 -4.66 -7.93
C ILE A 92 2.72 -5.82 -8.85
N ASP A 93 3.73 -6.61 -8.53
CA ASP A 93 4.03 -7.85 -9.25
C ASP A 93 4.20 -9.00 -8.26
N TYR A 94 3.19 -9.85 -8.19
CA TYR A 94 3.15 -11.12 -7.47
C TYR A 94 2.89 -12.30 -8.42
N ALA A 95 3.03 -12.09 -9.73
CA ALA A 95 2.68 -13.09 -10.74
C ALA A 95 3.45 -14.41 -10.55
N THR A 96 4.73 -14.35 -10.25
CA THR A 96 5.57 -15.53 -10.11
C THR A 96 5.85 -15.90 -8.65
N PRO A 97 6.11 -17.20 -8.32
CA PRO A 97 6.54 -17.60 -6.98
C PRO A 97 7.80 -16.87 -6.50
N ALA A 98 8.73 -16.58 -7.41
CA ALA A 98 9.95 -15.82 -7.09
C ALA A 98 9.63 -14.37 -6.68
N ALA A 99 8.71 -13.72 -7.38
CA ALA A 99 8.26 -12.37 -7.04
C ALA A 99 7.52 -12.37 -5.69
N ARG A 100 6.62 -13.33 -5.44
CA ARG A 100 5.94 -13.48 -4.14
C ARG A 100 6.91 -13.75 -3.00
N ARG A 101 7.91 -14.65 -3.21
CA ARG A 101 8.99 -14.89 -2.24
C ARG A 101 9.72 -13.60 -1.87
N LEU A 102 10.13 -12.82 -2.85
CA LEU A 102 10.85 -11.55 -2.62
C LEU A 102 9.99 -10.58 -1.81
N ASN A 103 8.71 -10.46 -2.15
CA ASN A 103 7.79 -9.57 -1.45
C ASN A 103 7.45 -10.06 -0.03
N CYS A 104 7.34 -11.37 0.23
CA CYS A 104 7.22 -11.91 1.59
C CYS A 104 8.43 -11.56 2.46
N LEU A 105 9.65 -11.71 1.93
CA LEU A 105 10.87 -11.36 2.66
C LEU A 105 10.97 -9.84 2.94
N ARG A 106 10.55 -9.00 1.97
CA ARG A 106 10.48 -7.55 2.13
C ARG A 106 9.44 -7.17 3.18
N GLU A 107 8.26 -7.78 3.15
CA GLU A 107 7.19 -7.52 4.11
C GLU A 107 7.64 -7.80 5.54
N VAL A 108 8.24 -8.96 5.81
CA VAL A 108 8.79 -9.29 7.13
C VAL A 108 9.84 -8.27 7.57
N ARG A 109 10.81 -7.95 6.70
CA ARG A 109 11.87 -6.99 7.03
C ARG A 109 11.32 -5.60 7.35
N LEU A 110 10.35 -5.12 6.57
CA LEU A 110 9.81 -3.77 6.73
C LEU A 110 8.93 -3.66 7.97
N ASN A 111 8.09 -4.65 8.20
CA ASN A 111 7.17 -4.63 9.33
C ASN A 111 7.86 -4.87 10.67
N ARG A 112 8.97 -5.62 10.72
CA ARG A 112 9.78 -5.77 11.94
C ARG A 112 10.32 -4.45 12.50
N ARG A 113 10.32 -3.36 11.72
CA ARG A 113 10.67 -2.03 12.22
C ARG A 113 9.69 -1.53 13.30
N LEU A 114 8.41 -1.91 13.16
CA LEU A 114 7.30 -1.46 14.01
C LEU A 114 6.59 -2.60 14.76
N ALA A 115 6.83 -3.84 14.37
CA ALA A 115 6.23 -5.05 14.92
C ALA A 115 7.27 -6.20 14.97
N PRO A 116 8.42 -6.04 15.68
CA PRO A 116 9.53 -7.00 15.65
C PRO A 116 9.12 -8.37 16.21
N ASP A 117 8.25 -8.41 17.21
CA ASP A 117 7.83 -9.63 17.92
C ASP A 117 6.64 -10.32 17.22
N ASP A 118 5.96 -9.62 16.31
CA ASP A 118 4.76 -10.12 15.66
C ASP A 118 5.03 -10.69 14.26
N TYR A 119 6.02 -10.20 13.53
CA TYR A 119 6.45 -10.78 12.26
C TYR A 119 7.50 -11.87 12.49
N LEU A 120 7.06 -13.11 12.69
CA LEU A 120 7.91 -14.26 13.05
C LEU A 120 8.87 -14.63 11.91
N GLY A 121 8.42 -14.52 10.67
CA GLY A 121 9.27 -14.80 9.51
C GLY A 121 8.49 -15.16 8.27
N THR A 122 9.08 -16.03 7.45
CA THR A 122 8.41 -16.60 6.29
C THR A 122 8.50 -18.11 6.32
N VAL A 123 7.42 -18.79 5.91
CA VAL A 123 7.31 -20.24 5.81
C VAL A 123 7.22 -20.66 4.35
N ARG A 124 7.92 -21.73 3.97
CA ARG A 124 7.85 -22.29 2.61
C ARG A 124 6.63 -23.18 2.49
N LEU A 125 5.87 -23.04 1.42
CA LEU A 125 4.95 -24.08 0.98
C LEU A 125 5.71 -25.00 0.04
N THR A 126 5.82 -26.27 0.39
CA THR A 126 6.59 -27.26 -0.36
C THR A 126 5.69 -28.38 -0.89
N ILE A 127 6.18 -29.09 -1.91
CA ILE A 127 5.55 -30.29 -2.44
C ILE A 127 6.62 -31.38 -2.61
N ASP A 128 6.36 -32.59 -2.11
CA ASP A 128 7.29 -33.73 -2.24
C ASP A 128 7.15 -34.47 -3.57
N ALA A 129 7.86 -35.58 -3.71
CA ALA A 129 7.86 -36.39 -4.91
C ALA A 129 6.51 -37.10 -5.12
N GLU A 130 5.77 -37.36 -4.07
CA GLU A 130 4.44 -38.01 -4.06
C GLU A 130 3.29 -37.02 -4.25
N GLY A 131 3.60 -35.68 -4.36
CA GLY A 131 2.60 -34.64 -4.55
C GLY A 131 1.97 -34.13 -3.23
N ARG A 132 2.50 -34.50 -2.08
CA ARG A 132 2.01 -34.05 -0.78
C ARG A 132 2.59 -32.67 -0.44
N MET A 133 1.72 -31.75 -0.07
CA MET A 133 2.14 -30.41 0.38
C MET A 133 2.45 -30.38 1.87
N ALA A 134 3.38 -29.51 2.25
CA ALA A 134 3.72 -29.26 3.66
C ALA A 134 4.24 -27.81 3.84
N LEU A 135 4.07 -27.28 5.04
CA LEU A 135 4.75 -26.05 5.46
C LEU A 135 6.17 -26.44 5.94
N ASP A 136 7.17 -25.78 5.39
CA ASP A 136 8.61 -26.03 5.60
C ASP A 136 9.07 -27.49 5.44
N GLY A 137 8.32 -28.29 4.67
CA GLY A 137 8.65 -29.68 4.37
C GLY A 137 9.94 -29.81 3.52
N LYS A 138 10.37 -31.07 3.30
CA LYS A 138 11.60 -31.40 2.56
C LYS A 138 11.45 -31.29 1.04
N GLY A 139 10.24 -31.12 0.52
CA GLY A 139 9.97 -31.08 -0.92
C GLY A 139 10.42 -29.76 -1.60
N ARG A 140 10.12 -29.68 -2.91
CA ARG A 140 10.35 -28.46 -3.71
C ARG A 140 9.47 -27.33 -3.21
N THR A 141 10.03 -26.14 -3.04
CA THR A 141 9.25 -24.93 -2.69
C THR A 141 8.39 -24.50 -3.87
N ILE A 142 7.08 -24.40 -3.67
CA ILE A 142 6.09 -23.95 -4.65
C ILE A 142 5.55 -22.56 -4.36
N ASP A 143 5.60 -22.12 -3.09
CA ASP A 143 5.24 -20.77 -2.69
C ASP A 143 5.87 -20.40 -1.34
N ARG A 144 5.62 -19.16 -0.86
CA ARG A 144 6.09 -18.68 0.43
C ARG A 144 5.00 -17.84 1.09
N LEU A 145 4.81 -18.05 2.39
CA LEU A 145 3.88 -17.31 3.22
C LEU A 145 4.64 -16.40 4.19
N VAL A 146 4.04 -15.28 4.55
CA VAL A 146 4.46 -14.51 5.73
C VAL A 146 3.83 -15.16 6.96
N HIS A 147 4.63 -15.38 8.00
CA HIS A 147 4.21 -15.96 9.28
C HIS A 147 4.25 -14.89 10.35
N MET A 148 3.13 -14.66 11.01
CA MET A 148 2.91 -13.59 11.99
C MET A 148 2.14 -14.10 13.19
N ARG A 149 2.22 -13.40 14.32
CA ARG A 149 1.29 -13.59 15.44
C ARG A 149 -0.08 -13.04 15.10
N ARG A 150 -1.12 -13.71 15.61
CA ARG A 150 -2.49 -13.19 15.56
C ARG A 150 -2.64 -12.07 16.58
N LEU A 151 -2.80 -10.84 16.08
CA LEU A 151 -3.07 -9.70 16.94
C LEU A 151 -4.57 -9.67 17.31
N PRO A 152 -4.93 -9.41 18.57
CA PRO A 152 -6.33 -9.33 18.96
C PRO A 152 -7.00 -8.10 18.34
N GLU A 153 -8.03 -8.32 17.52
CA GLU A 153 -8.71 -7.27 16.77
C GLU A 153 -9.28 -6.16 17.68
N ALA A 154 -9.72 -6.53 18.89
CA ALA A 154 -10.21 -5.58 19.90
C ALA A 154 -9.19 -4.50 20.30
N PHE A 155 -7.89 -4.71 20.05
CA PHE A 155 -6.85 -3.71 20.28
C PHE A 155 -6.55 -2.86 19.05
N SER A 156 -7.15 -3.15 17.88
CA SER A 156 -6.95 -2.29 16.71
C SER A 156 -7.48 -0.88 17.02
N LEU A 157 -6.77 0.13 16.51
CA LEU A 157 -7.21 1.53 16.69
C LEU A 157 -8.61 1.73 16.07
N GLU A 158 -8.92 1.04 14.97
CA GLU A 158 -10.24 1.10 14.35
C GLU A 158 -11.34 0.64 15.32
N GLN A 159 -11.20 -0.53 15.95
CA GLN A 159 -12.19 -1.04 16.90
C GLN A 159 -12.27 -0.17 18.16
N ARG A 160 -11.14 0.31 18.64
CA ARG A 160 -11.08 1.20 19.81
C ARG A 160 -11.72 2.57 19.53
N LEU A 161 -11.56 3.10 18.32
CA LEU A 161 -12.28 4.30 17.87
C LEU A 161 -13.79 4.04 17.81
N ARG A 162 -14.23 2.96 17.17
CA ARG A 162 -15.64 2.58 17.13
C ARG A 162 -16.28 2.43 18.51
N ALA A 163 -15.51 1.97 19.48
CA ALA A 163 -15.92 1.84 20.88
C ALA A 163 -15.82 3.15 21.68
N GLY A 164 -15.30 4.24 21.11
CA GLY A 164 -15.10 5.51 21.80
C GLY A 164 -14.10 5.45 22.96
N THR A 165 -13.15 4.51 22.94
CA THR A 165 -12.26 4.23 24.08
C THR A 165 -10.81 4.68 23.87
N VAL A 166 -10.54 5.44 22.79
CA VAL A 166 -9.20 5.95 22.48
C VAL A 166 -8.91 7.21 23.29
N THR A 167 -7.68 7.30 23.81
CA THR A 167 -7.22 8.44 24.61
C THR A 167 -6.05 9.16 23.95
N PRO A 168 -5.83 10.47 24.26
CA PRO A 168 -4.65 11.21 23.79
C PRO A 168 -3.32 10.54 24.14
N MET A 169 -3.25 9.88 25.31
CA MET A 169 -2.05 9.18 25.76
C MET A 169 -1.74 7.97 24.87
N GLN A 170 -2.74 7.21 24.46
CA GLN A 170 -2.57 6.06 23.55
C GLN A 170 -2.08 6.54 22.18
N ILE A 171 -2.66 7.61 21.64
CA ILE A 171 -2.20 8.22 20.40
C ILE A 171 -0.75 8.74 20.54
N GLY A 172 -0.41 9.34 21.68
CA GLY A 172 0.94 9.74 22.00
C GLY A 172 1.96 8.59 22.00
N ARG A 173 1.55 7.39 22.40
CA ARG A 173 2.37 6.17 22.33
C ARG A 173 2.52 5.68 20.87
N VAL A 174 1.47 5.77 20.07
CA VAL A 174 1.55 5.45 18.62
C VAL A 174 2.55 6.37 17.92
N VAL A 175 2.47 7.69 18.18
CA VAL A 175 3.46 8.63 17.63
C VAL A 175 4.87 8.27 18.11
N ALA A 176 5.07 8.00 19.39
CA ALA A 176 6.38 7.59 19.93
C ALA A 176 6.93 6.33 19.24
N ARG A 177 6.04 5.37 18.88
CA ARG A 177 6.42 4.16 18.13
C ARG A 177 6.89 4.47 16.70
N LEU A 178 6.32 5.49 16.05
CA LEU A 178 6.67 5.92 14.69
C LEU A 178 7.95 6.76 14.64
N LEU A 179 8.31 7.47 15.72
CA LEU A 179 9.44 8.41 15.69
C LEU A 179 10.79 7.79 15.28
N PRO A 180 11.19 6.59 15.72
CA PRO A 180 12.43 5.96 15.23
C PRO A 180 12.41 5.75 13.71
N LEU A 181 11.25 5.37 13.14
CA LEU A 181 11.09 5.23 11.70
C LEU A 181 11.32 6.56 10.98
N PHE A 182 10.80 7.66 11.52
CA PHE A 182 10.91 9.01 10.95
C PHE A 182 12.31 9.62 11.13
N ARG A 183 12.96 9.36 12.27
CA ARG A 183 14.27 9.90 12.61
C ARG A 183 15.40 9.14 11.94
N ASP A 184 15.36 7.80 12.00
CA ASP A 184 16.47 6.90 11.67
C ASP A 184 16.25 6.16 10.35
N GLY A 185 15.03 6.23 9.79
CA GLY A 185 14.67 5.57 8.54
C GLY A 185 15.45 6.08 7.33
N PRO A 186 15.63 5.24 6.30
CA PRO A 186 16.30 5.65 5.07
C PRO A 186 15.60 6.85 4.43
N ARG A 187 16.38 7.87 4.09
CA ARG A 187 15.87 9.11 3.50
C ARG A 187 15.78 9.00 1.98
N ALA A 188 14.79 9.68 1.40
CA ALA A 188 14.73 9.89 -0.04
C ALA A 188 15.96 10.70 -0.49
N ARG A 189 16.57 10.28 -1.61
CA ARG A 189 17.63 11.05 -2.27
C ARG A 189 17.03 11.96 -3.35
N TRP A 190 15.94 12.64 -3.02
CA TRP A 190 15.27 13.54 -3.95
C TRP A 190 15.83 14.96 -3.83
N SER A 191 16.05 15.59 -5.00
CA SER A 191 16.18 17.03 -5.06
C SER A 191 14.81 17.68 -4.80
N VAL A 192 14.81 18.96 -4.46
CA VAL A 192 13.57 19.76 -4.35
C VAL A 192 12.68 19.57 -5.59
N ARG A 193 13.28 19.72 -6.78
CA ARG A 193 12.55 19.53 -8.05
C ARG A 193 11.94 18.14 -8.19
N ALA A 194 12.66 17.10 -7.76
CA ALA A 194 12.15 15.73 -7.80
C ALA A 194 10.98 15.52 -6.84
N TYR A 195 11.05 16.08 -5.62
CA TYR A 195 9.96 15.99 -4.65
C TYR A 195 8.70 16.73 -5.11
N LEU A 196 8.83 17.97 -5.57
CA LEU A 196 7.68 18.72 -6.10
C LEU A 196 7.06 18.03 -7.31
N ARG A 197 7.89 17.49 -8.20
CA ARG A 197 7.40 16.68 -9.33
C ARG A 197 6.67 15.42 -8.86
N HIS A 198 7.16 14.73 -7.84
CA HIS A 198 6.51 13.56 -7.26
C HIS A 198 5.11 13.92 -6.74
N LEU A 199 4.96 15.00 -5.96
CA LEU A 199 3.65 15.46 -5.50
C LEU A 199 2.72 15.81 -6.66
N ARG A 200 3.21 16.53 -7.67
CA ARG A 200 2.45 16.88 -8.88
C ARG A 200 1.97 15.64 -9.63
N THR A 201 2.87 14.68 -9.86
CA THR A 201 2.53 13.39 -10.51
C THR A 201 1.52 12.60 -9.69
N ARG A 202 1.62 12.61 -8.36
CA ARG A 202 0.66 11.97 -7.47
C ARG A 202 -0.73 12.59 -7.61
N ILE A 203 -0.84 13.92 -7.72
CA ILE A 203 -2.12 14.62 -7.92
C ILE A 203 -2.68 14.33 -9.30
N THR A 204 -1.91 14.58 -10.38
CA THR A 204 -2.38 14.44 -11.77
C THR A 204 -2.71 12.99 -12.12
N GLY A 205 -1.88 12.04 -11.70
CA GLY A 205 -2.12 10.61 -11.90
C GLY A 205 -3.32 10.08 -11.09
N THR A 206 -3.62 10.70 -9.94
CA THR A 206 -4.84 10.38 -9.20
C THR A 206 -6.07 10.88 -9.93
N ALA A 207 -6.06 12.12 -10.42
CA ALA A 207 -7.16 12.69 -11.21
C ALA A 207 -7.43 11.87 -12.47
N ALA A 208 -6.39 11.54 -13.24
CA ALA A 208 -6.50 10.70 -14.43
C ALA A 208 -7.12 9.32 -14.10
N GLY A 209 -6.67 8.70 -12.99
CA GLY A 209 -7.21 7.42 -12.53
C GLY A 209 -8.69 7.49 -12.13
N LEU A 210 -9.12 8.57 -11.46
CA LEU A 210 -10.52 8.79 -11.07
C LEU A 210 -11.43 9.06 -12.27
N CYS A 211 -10.91 9.70 -13.32
CA CYS A 211 -11.64 10.02 -14.55
C CYS A 211 -11.69 8.87 -15.56
N ARG A 212 -11.24 7.65 -15.20
CA ARG A 212 -11.31 6.49 -16.11
C ARG A 212 -12.77 6.20 -16.50
N PRO A 213 -13.02 5.83 -17.78
CA PRO A 213 -14.33 5.37 -18.21
C PRO A 213 -14.84 4.22 -17.31
N GLY A 214 -16.13 4.20 -17.01
CA GLY A 214 -16.74 3.15 -16.18
C GLY A 214 -16.79 3.44 -14.68
N TYR A 215 -16.05 4.42 -14.16
CA TYR A 215 -16.12 4.78 -12.72
C TYR A 215 -17.28 5.73 -12.39
N GLY A 216 -17.87 6.43 -13.39
CA GLY A 216 -19.05 7.27 -13.20
C GLY A 216 -18.82 8.51 -12.32
N GLN A 217 -17.57 8.98 -12.23
CA GLN A 217 -17.26 10.20 -11.49
C GLN A 217 -17.46 11.45 -12.34
N ALA A 218 -17.94 12.53 -11.72
CA ALA A 218 -18.05 13.82 -12.38
C ALA A 218 -16.65 14.41 -12.62
N ARG A 219 -16.25 14.45 -13.90
CA ARG A 219 -14.90 14.87 -14.33
C ARG A 219 -14.56 16.28 -13.86
N ASP A 220 -15.48 17.22 -14.01
CA ASP A 220 -15.34 18.61 -13.59
C ASP A 220 -15.01 18.73 -12.09
N GLN A 221 -15.67 17.93 -11.25
CA GLN A 221 -15.40 17.91 -9.82
C GLN A 221 -14.02 17.33 -9.48
N ILE A 222 -13.59 16.29 -10.19
CA ILE A 222 -12.26 15.71 -10.01
C ILE A 222 -11.17 16.70 -10.45
N GLU A 223 -11.38 17.35 -11.60
CA GLU A 223 -10.43 18.34 -12.13
C GLU A 223 -10.36 19.58 -11.23
N ALA A 224 -11.48 20.03 -10.66
CA ALA A 224 -11.50 21.12 -9.69
C ALA A 224 -10.71 20.79 -8.40
N LEU A 225 -10.86 19.56 -7.87
CA LEU A 225 -10.08 19.11 -6.72
C LEU A 225 -8.58 19.01 -7.05
N ALA A 226 -8.24 18.43 -8.19
CA ALA A 226 -6.85 18.34 -8.64
C ALA A 226 -6.23 19.73 -8.83
N LYS A 227 -6.97 20.66 -9.46
CA LYS A 227 -6.53 22.06 -9.61
C LYS A 227 -6.26 22.70 -8.27
N ALA A 228 -7.16 22.58 -7.31
CA ALA A 228 -6.97 23.17 -5.99
C ALA A 228 -5.73 22.63 -5.25
N LEU A 229 -5.45 21.32 -5.38
CA LEU A 229 -4.23 20.72 -4.83
C LEU A 229 -2.97 21.22 -5.55
N LEU A 230 -3.03 21.42 -6.87
CA LEU A 230 -1.92 21.96 -7.67
C LEU A 230 -1.69 23.45 -7.34
N ASP A 231 -2.76 24.23 -7.21
CA ASP A 231 -2.68 25.64 -6.82
C ASP A 231 -2.00 25.79 -5.43
N PHE A 232 -2.35 24.90 -4.47
CA PHE A 232 -1.67 24.87 -3.18
C PHE A 232 -0.17 24.54 -3.32
N LEU A 233 0.15 23.50 -4.12
CA LEU A 233 1.54 23.10 -4.35
C LEU A 233 2.37 24.24 -4.94
N ASP A 234 1.82 25.02 -5.86
CA ASP A 234 2.49 26.14 -6.49
C ASP A 234 2.59 27.35 -5.53
N ALA A 235 1.52 27.68 -4.83
CA ALA A 235 1.50 28.78 -3.86
C ALA A 235 2.40 28.54 -2.62
N HIS A 236 2.63 27.27 -2.25
CA HIS A 236 3.44 26.89 -1.08
C HIS A 236 4.68 26.08 -1.46
N ALA A 237 5.22 26.33 -2.66
CA ALA A 237 6.39 25.61 -3.18
C ALA A 237 7.60 25.72 -2.24
N ASP A 238 7.84 26.88 -1.61
CA ASP A 238 8.96 27.08 -0.67
C ASP A 238 8.80 26.27 0.62
N LEU A 239 7.58 26.16 1.16
CA LEU A 239 7.28 25.31 2.31
C LEU A 239 7.58 23.85 2.01
N LEU A 240 7.10 23.34 0.86
CA LEU A 240 7.35 21.99 0.42
C LEU A 240 8.82 21.75 0.06
N ALA A 241 9.47 22.75 -0.55
CA ALA A 241 10.90 22.70 -0.84
C ALA A 241 11.75 22.61 0.43
N ALA A 242 11.38 23.32 1.50
CA ALA A 242 12.05 23.22 2.79
C ALA A 242 12.01 21.79 3.33
N ARG A 243 10.87 21.06 3.22
CA ARG A 243 10.76 19.66 3.63
C ARG A 243 11.79 18.76 2.94
N ALA A 244 12.01 18.97 1.63
CA ALA A 244 13.02 18.25 0.87
C ALA A 244 14.45 18.65 1.22
N ARG A 245 14.74 19.96 1.35
CA ARG A 245 16.08 20.46 1.75
C ARG A 245 16.50 19.95 3.12
N GLU A 246 15.57 19.93 4.06
CA GLU A 246 15.75 19.39 5.42
C GLU A 246 15.76 17.87 5.48
N ARG A 247 15.65 17.19 4.30
CA ARG A 247 15.68 15.73 4.18
C ARG A 247 14.62 15.05 5.05
N ARG A 248 13.44 15.62 5.16
CA ARG A 248 12.34 15.08 5.95
C ARG A 248 11.59 13.93 5.26
N ILE A 249 11.83 13.69 3.96
CA ILE A 249 11.20 12.59 3.23
C ILE A 249 11.92 11.29 3.58
N VAL A 250 11.22 10.40 4.27
CA VAL A 250 11.77 9.14 4.81
C VAL A 250 11.04 7.93 4.26
N GLU A 251 11.65 6.75 4.39
CA GLU A 251 11.00 5.49 4.09
C GLU A 251 10.08 5.10 5.27
N GLY A 252 8.84 5.58 5.23
CA GLY A 252 7.81 5.39 6.22
C GLY A 252 7.08 4.04 6.11
N HIS A 253 5.80 4.04 6.49
CA HIS A 253 4.88 2.91 6.42
C HIS A 253 4.18 2.81 5.06
N GLY A 254 3.68 3.92 4.55
CA GLY A 254 3.02 4.06 3.24
C GLY A 254 1.51 3.82 3.27
N ASP A 255 1.00 3.00 4.19
CA ASP A 255 -0.45 2.72 4.35
C ASP A 255 -0.84 2.76 5.84
N LEU A 256 -0.51 3.85 6.53
CA LEU A 256 -0.75 4.02 7.96
C LEU A 256 -2.24 4.30 8.22
N ARG A 257 -3.00 3.25 8.58
CA ARG A 257 -4.45 3.30 8.79
C ARG A 257 -4.85 2.74 10.16
N PRO A 258 -6.05 3.08 10.70
CA PRO A 258 -6.48 2.62 12.02
C PRO A 258 -6.51 1.10 12.18
N GLU A 259 -6.88 0.35 11.16
CA GLU A 259 -6.88 -1.12 11.18
C GLU A 259 -5.48 -1.75 11.25
N HIS A 260 -4.44 -0.99 10.89
CA HIS A 260 -3.04 -1.44 10.94
C HIS A 260 -2.31 -1.05 12.24
N VAL A 261 -2.96 -0.29 13.12
CA VAL A 261 -2.41 0.18 14.39
C VAL A 261 -3.09 -0.56 15.53
N TYR A 262 -2.32 -1.25 16.35
CA TYR A 262 -2.82 -1.97 17.53
C TYR A 262 -2.32 -1.26 18.80
N LEU A 263 -3.26 -0.90 19.69
CA LEU A 263 -2.98 -0.20 20.96
C LEU A 263 -2.53 -1.17 22.05
N THR A 264 -1.56 -2.01 21.73
CA THR A 264 -0.84 -2.89 22.65
C THR A 264 0.18 -2.09 23.47
N ALA A 265 0.91 -2.76 24.36
CA ALA A 265 1.97 -2.15 25.17
C ALA A 265 3.31 -2.88 24.93
N PRO A 266 4.20 -2.37 24.08
CA PRO A 266 4.11 -1.15 23.27
C PRO A 266 3.12 -1.28 22.08
N PRO A 267 2.71 -0.16 21.44
CA PRO A 267 1.88 -0.23 20.24
C PRO A 267 2.57 -0.99 19.11
N THR A 268 1.80 -1.85 18.44
CA THR A 268 2.24 -2.61 17.27
C THR A 268 1.60 -2.02 16.01
N ILE A 269 2.39 -1.84 14.93
CA ILE A 269 1.92 -1.29 13.66
C ILE A 269 2.35 -2.25 12.56
N VAL A 270 1.40 -2.70 11.73
CA VAL A 270 1.55 -3.78 10.76
C VAL A 270 1.13 -3.36 9.34
N ASP A 271 1.40 -4.22 8.37
CA ASP A 271 0.97 -4.09 6.97
C ASP A 271 1.56 -2.87 6.26
N CYS A 272 2.85 -2.58 6.52
CA CYS A 272 3.64 -1.62 5.76
C CYS A 272 3.71 -2.07 4.29
N ILE A 273 3.54 -1.16 3.34
CA ILE A 273 3.66 -1.44 1.91
C ILE A 273 5.05 -2.04 1.61
N GLU A 274 5.11 -3.23 0.99
CA GLU A 274 6.38 -3.90 0.66
C GLU A 274 6.73 -3.86 -0.83
N PHE A 275 5.72 -3.80 -1.71
CA PHE A 275 5.86 -3.97 -3.16
C PHE A 275 6.50 -2.77 -3.86
N ASP A 276 6.29 -1.55 -3.36
CA ASP A 276 6.85 -0.33 -3.95
C ASP A 276 7.47 0.59 -2.90
N ARG A 277 8.77 0.85 -3.05
CA ARG A 277 9.50 1.74 -2.15
C ARG A 277 9.05 3.19 -2.27
N GLU A 278 8.71 3.66 -3.47
CA GLU A 278 8.31 5.06 -3.69
C GLU A 278 7.03 5.43 -2.93
N LEU A 279 6.10 4.48 -2.76
CA LEU A 279 4.88 4.69 -2.00
C LEU A 279 5.14 4.84 -0.49
N ARG A 280 6.29 4.36 -0.01
CA ARG A 280 6.74 4.54 1.38
C ARG A 280 7.59 5.80 1.60
N LEU A 281 8.12 6.40 0.52
CA LEU A 281 8.89 7.65 0.64
C LEU A 281 7.93 8.79 0.92
N ARG A 282 7.76 9.12 2.19
CA ARG A 282 6.80 10.10 2.69
C ARG A 282 7.41 11.09 3.66
N ASP A 283 6.85 12.27 3.71
CA ASP A 283 7.04 13.19 4.81
C ASP A 283 6.36 12.61 6.07
N PRO A 284 6.95 12.66 7.28
CA PRO A 284 6.24 12.30 8.51
C PRO A 284 4.89 13.00 8.67
N VAL A 285 4.77 14.24 8.20
CA VAL A 285 3.50 14.98 8.20
C VAL A 285 2.48 14.34 7.26
N ASP A 286 2.89 13.85 6.08
CA ASP A 286 2.02 13.12 5.16
C ASP A 286 1.54 11.78 5.77
N GLU A 287 2.42 11.03 6.45
CA GLU A 287 2.06 9.78 7.14
C GLU A 287 1.04 10.02 8.27
N LEU A 288 1.31 10.98 9.14
CA LEU A 288 0.41 11.32 10.25
C LEU A 288 -0.92 11.91 9.76
N ALA A 289 -0.88 12.75 8.72
CA ALA A 289 -2.07 13.30 8.09
C ALA A 289 -2.93 12.20 7.45
N PHE A 290 -2.32 11.14 6.92
CA PHE A 290 -3.05 10.00 6.41
C PHE A 290 -3.80 9.27 7.53
N LEU A 291 -3.15 8.96 8.65
CA LEU A 291 -3.82 8.35 9.80
C LEU A 291 -4.92 9.26 10.35
N ALA A 292 -4.66 10.58 10.49
CA ALA A 292 -5.64 11.56 10.95
C ALA A 292 -6.88 11.61 10.04
N MET A 293 -6.69 11.57 8.73
CA MET A 293 -7.78 11.56 7.74
C MET A 293 -8.63 10.28 7.85
N GLU A 294 -8.00 9.12 8.04
CA GLU A 294 -8.75 7.86 8.22
C GLU A 294 -9.49 7.82 9.57
N CYS A 295 -8.92 8.38 10.64
CA CYS A 295 -9.63 8.53 11.92
C CYS A 295 -10.83 9.50 11.79
N ASP A 296 -10.65 10.63 11.10
CA ASP A 296 -11.75 11.56 10.79
C ASP A 296 -12.85 10.87 9.97
N ARG A 297 -12.51 9.97 9.04
CA ARG A 297 -13.46 9.16 8.29
C ARG A 297 -14.30 8.25 9.20
N LEU A 298 -13.76 7.80 10.29
CA LEU A 298 -14.47 7.04 11.32
C LEU A 298 -15.26 7.91 12.30
N GLY A 299 -15.24 9.25 12.13
CA GLY A 299 -15.95 10.20 12.98
C GLY A 299 -15.10 10.85 14.08
N HIS A 300 -13.80 10.55 14.15
CA HIS A 300 -12.90 10.95 15.23
C HIS A 300 -11.92 12.04 14.80
N ARG A 301 -12.42 13.26 14.63
CA ARG A 301 -11.64 14.44 14.20
C ARG A 301 -10.62 14.90 15.24
N GLU A 302 -10.90 14.65 16.52
CA GLU A 302 -10.03 15.00 17.64
C GLU A 302 -8.66 14.30 17.60
N VAL A 303 -8.58 13.13 16.98
CA VAL A 303 -7.32 12.37 16.83
C VAL A 303 -6.26 13.14 16.05
N ASP A 304 -6.66 13.98 15.11
CA ASP A 304 -5.78 14.88 14.37
C ASP A 304 -4.99 15.79 15.35
N ALA A 305 -5.69 16.46 16.27
CA ALA A 305 -5.07 17.33 17.26
C ALA A 305 -4.11 16.55 18.18
N TRP A 306 -4.50 15.35 18.63
CA TRP A 306 -3.68 14.51 19.50
C TRP A 306 -2.41 14.01 18.80
N LEU A 307 -2.51 13.56 17.54
CA LEU A 307 -1.37 13.14 16.73
C LEU A 307 -0.33 14.24 16.58
N PHE A 308 -0.78 15.44 16.16
CA PHE A 308 0.15 16.54 15.91
C PHE A 308 0.63 17.23 17.17
N ALA A 309 -0.14 17.23 18.26
CA ALA A 309 0.36 17.67 19.57
C ALA A 309 1.48 16.74 20.07
N ALA A 310 1.24 15.41 20.00
CA ALA A 310 2.25 14.42 20.38
C ALA A 310 3.51 14.46 19.51
N TYR A 311 3.37 14.73 18.22
CA TYR A 311 4.48 14.87 17.27
C TYR A 311 5.33 16.10 17.59
N ARG A 312 4.69 17.28 17.72
CA ARG A 312 5.38 18.54 18.06
C ARG A 312 6.10 18.48 19.41
N ALA A 313 5.47 17.85 20.41
CA ALA A 313 6.08 17.69 21.73
C ALA A 313 7.34 16.81 21.76
N ARG A 314 7.58 16.03 20.71
CA ARG A 314 8.70 15.06 20.64
C ARG A 314 9.68 15.33 19.51
N THR A 315 9.43 16.34 18.70
CA THR A 315 10.28 16.70 17.56
C THR A 315 10.47 18.21 17.48
N ALA A 316 11.53 18.65 16.80
CA ALA A 316 11.70 20.06 16.45
C ALA A 316 10.89 20.46 15.20
N ASP A 317 9.99 19.59 14.72
CA ASP A 317 9.16 19.83 13.54
C ASP A 317 7.79 20.35 13.95
N HIS A 318 7.49 21.58 13.57
CA HIS A 318 6.22 22.25 13.84
C HIS A 318 5.49 22.59 12.53
N PRO A 319 4.92 21.56 11.84
CA PRO A 319 4.29 21.77 10.56
C PRO A 319 3.11 22.74 10.68
N PRO A 320 2.98 23.70 9.75
CA PRO A 320 1.82 24.59 9.71
C PRO A 320 0.55 23.80 9.38
N ARG A 321 -0.59 24.27 9.89
CA ARG A 321 -1.87 23.59 9.68
C ARG A 321 -2.20 23.40 8.20
N ALA A 322 -1.85 24.35 7.34
CA ALA A 322 -2.04 24.29 5.91
C ALA A 322 -1.35 23.06 5.26
N LEU A 323 -0.13 22.72 5.70
CA LEU A 323 0.58 21.53 5.22
C LEU A 323 -0.15 20.23 5.63
N ILE A 324 -0.66 20.20 6.85
CA ILE A 324 -1.41 19.03 7.36
C ILE A 324 -2.69 18.84 6.55
N GLU A 325 -3.46 19.90 6.34
CA GLU A 325 -4.72 19.84 5.56
C GLU A 325 -4.47 19.48 4.09
N PHE A 326 -3.40 19.99 3.49
CA PHE A 326 -2.99 19.61 2.14
C PHE A 326 -2.73 18.10 2.04
N HIS A 327 -1.98 17.53 2.97
CA HIS A 327 -1.71 16.09 2.94
C HIS A 327 -2.94 15.26 3.25
N LYS A 328 -3.84 15.70 4.13
CA LYS A 328 -5.14 15.05 4.36
C LYS A 328 -5.98 15.04 3.08
N ALA A 329 -6.09 16.18 2.40
CA ALA A 329 -6.81 16.29 1.13
C ALA A 329 -6.22 15.39 0.05
N LEU A 330 -4.91 15.40 -0.12
CA LEU A 330 -4.20 14.56 -1.10
C LEU A 330 -4.37 13.06 -0.79
N ASN A 331 -4.27 12.66 0.48
CA ASN A 331 -4.48 11.26 0.86
C ASN A 331 -5.93 10.82 0.63
N ALA A 332 -6.92 11.64 0.98
CA ALA A 332 -8.33 11.37 0.69
C ALA A 332 -8.57 11.23 -0.83
N PHE A 333 -7.97 12.10 -1.65
CA PHE A 333 -8.06 12.04 -3.10
C PHE A 333 -7.47 10.74 -3.66
N VAL A 334 -6.30 10.32 -3.17
CA VAL A 334 -5.67 9.03 -3.54
C VAL A 334 -6.52 7.84 -3.09
N ARG A 335 -7.10 7.89 -1.87
CA ARG A 335 -7.95 6.81 -1.35
C ARG A 335 -9.24 6.64 -2.15
N ALA A 336 -9.80 7.74 -2.67
CA ALA A 336 -10.93 7.67 -3.59
C ALA A 336 -10.59 6.87 -4.86
N LYS A 337 -9.41 7.12 -5.47
CA LYS A 337 -8.92 6.35 -6.61
C LYS A 337 -8.76 4.86 -6.27
N ILE A 338 -8.13 4.54 -5.13
CA ILE A 338 -7.94 3.16 -4.69
C ILE A 338 -9.28 2.46 -4.45
N ALA A 339 -10.28 3.16 -3.90
CA ALA A 339 -11.62 2.60 -3.73
C ALA A 339 -12.26 2.23 -5.09
N LEU A 340 -12.07 3.06 -6.12
CA LEU A 340 -12.59 2.76 -7.46
C LEU A 340 -11.81 1.63 -8.18
N TRP A 341 -10.54 1.42 -7.89
CA TRP A 341 -9.78 0.29 -8.46
C TRP A 341 -10.37 -1.08 -8.11
N HIS A 342 -11.08 -1.18 -6.98
CA HIS A 342 -11.80 -2.41 -6.66
C HIS A 342 -12.94 -2.72 -7.64
N LEU A 343 -13.38 -1.75 -8.44
CA LEU A 343 -14.37 -1.97 -9.50
C LEU A 343 -13.80 -2.71 -10.72
N ASP A 344 -12.47 -2.74 -10.86
CA ASP A 344 -11.78 -3.45 -11.93
C ASP A 344 -11.69 -4.97 -11.64
N ASP A 345 -11.99 -5.39 -10.40
CA ASP A 345 -11.97 -6.78 -9.95
C ASP A 345 -13.41 -7.22 -9.61
N PRO A 346 -14.00 -8.15 -10.37
CA PRO A 346 -15.40 -8.59 -10.17
C PRO A 346 -15.65 -9.27 -8.82
N ASP A 347 -14.61 -9.80 -8.17
CA ASP A 347 -14.73 -10.57 -6.92
C ASP A 347 -14.70 -9.68 -5.66
N THR A 348 -14.57 -8.36 -5.78
CA THR A 348 -14.41 -7.44 -4.64
C THR A 348 -15.73 -7.02 -3.96
N GLY A 349 -16.85 -7.63 -4.33
CA GLY A 349 -18.16 -7.35 -3.72
C GLY A 349 -18.95 -6.22 -4.41
N PRO A 350 -20.05 -5.77 -3.82
CA PRO A 350 -21.01 -4.89 -4.52
C PRO A 350 -20.41 -3.56 -4.97
N ARG A 351 -20.53 -3.24 -6.25
CA ARG A 351 -20.08 -1.98 -6.88
C ARG A 351 -20.50 -0.74 -6.08
N ARG A 352 -21.74 -0.70 -5.58
CA ARG A 352 -22.27 0.42 -4.79
C ARG A 352 -21.43 0.76 -3.55
N ARG A 353 -20.85 -0.24 -2.90
CA ARG A 353 -19.98 -0.09 -1.72
C ARG A 353 -18.74 0.74 -2.05
N TRP A 354 -18.11 0.44 -3.17
CA TRP A 354 -16.88 1.10 -3.58
C TRP A 354 -17.12 2.50 -4.10
N LEU A 355 -18.24 2.70 -4.82
CA LEU A 355 -18.67 4.04 -5.25
C LEU A 355 -18.99 4.94 -4.05
N ALA A 356 -19.74 4.44 -3.06
CA ALA A 356 -20.03 5.18 -1.83
C ALA A 356 -18.75 5.54 -1.07
N ARG A 357 -17.79 4.60 -0.97
CA ARG A 357 -16.52 4.83 -0.32
C ARG A 357 -15.67 5.87 -1.04
N ALA A 358 -15.63 5.83 -2.37
CA ALA A 358 -14.95 6.85 -3.17
C ALA A 358 -15.59 8.22 -2.99
N GLY A 359 -16.94 8.30 -2.98
CA GLY A 359 -17.67 9.54 -2.72
C GLY A 359 -17.38 10.15 -1.36
N ASP A 360 -17.32 9.32 -0.29
CA ASP A 360 -16.92 9.78 1.06
C ASP A 360 -15.51 10.38 1.07
N TYR A 361 -14.53 9.73 0.45
CA TYR A 361 -13.17 10.27 0.35
C TYR A 361 -13.10 11.57 -0.46
N LEU A 362 -13.85 11.68 -1.58
CA LEU A 362 -13.89 12.91 -2.38
C LEU A 362 -14.53 14.07 -1.62
N ALA A 363 -15.62 13.81 -0.87
CA ALA A 363 -16.23 14.82 0.00
C ALA A 363 -15.25 15.32 1.07
N ARG A 364 -14.46 14.43 1.70
CA ARG A 364 -13.42 14.80 2.66
C ARG A 364 -12.31 15.62 2.02
N ALA A 365 -11.82 15.20 0.85
CA ALA A 365 -10.80 15.95 0.12
C ALA A 365 -11.27 17.39 -0.13
N ARG A 366 -12.53 17.56 -0.55
CA ARG A 366 -13.14 18.87 -0.75
C ARG A 366 -13.19 19.67 0.57
N GLY A 367 -13.70 19.08 1.65
CA GLY A 367 -13.79 19.76 2.95
C GLY A 367 -12.43 20.24 3.48
N TYR A 368 -11.35 19.48 3.29
CA TYR A 368 -10.01 19.90 3.68
C TYR A 368 -9.49 21.06 2.80
N ILE A 369 -9.78 21.06 1.50
CA ILE A 369 -9.42 22.14 0.57
C ILE A 369 -10.19 23.42 0.92
N ASP A 370 -11.48 23.34 1.21
CA ASP A 370 -12.29 24.48 1.60
C ASP A 370 -11.78 25.08 2.92
N GLY A 371 -11.36 24.24 3.87
CA GLY A 371 -10.67 24.68 5.09
C GLY A 371 -9.36 25.41 4.85
N LEU A 372 -8.62 25.08 3.78
CA LEU A 372 -7.42 25.82 3.38
C LEU A 372 -7.75 27.22 2.83
N ARG A 373 -8.75 27.32 1.97
CA ARG A 373 -9.17 28.59 1.34
C ARG A 373 -9.71 29.60 2.35
N ASN A 374 -10.55 29.15 3.28
CA ASN A 374 -11.17 30.01 4.29
C ASN A 374 -10.15 30.62 5.28
N ARG A 375 -9.00 29.98 5.48
CA ARG A 375 -7.92 30.50 6.36
C ARG A 375 -6.93 31.41 5.64
N GLY A 376 -6.94 31.43 4.32
CA GLY A 376 -6.13 32.32 3.50
C GLY A 376 -6.70 33.75 3.38
N HIS A 377 -7.93 33.98 3.79
CA HIS A 377 -8.56 35.30 3.85
C HIS A 377 -8.70 35.71 5.33
N PRO A 378 -7.79 36.53 5.88
CA PRO A 378 -8.07 37.19 7.16
C PRO A 378 -9.38 37.95 6.98
N HIS A 379 -10.33 37.71 7.88
CA HIS A 379 -11.60 38.45 7.96
C HIS A 379 -11.31 39.93 7.78
N ARG A 380 -11.71 40.56 6.69
CA ARG A 380 -11.89 41.98 6.61
C ARG A 380 -12.93 42.33 7.67
N ASN A 381 -12.48 42.88 8.77
CA ASN A 381 -13.30 43.40 9.84
C ASN A 381 -14.26 44.47 9.24
N PRO A 382 -15.60 44.30 9.28
CA PRO A 382 -16.50 45.33 8.76
C PRO A 382 -16.74 46.51 9.71
N ALA A 383 -15.74 46.84 10.57
CA ALA A 383 -15.86 47.89 11.57
C ALA A 383 -14.87 49.04 11.29
N SER A 384 -15.06 49.79 10.20
CA SER A 384 -14.56 51.17 10.08
C SER A 384 -15.42 51.95 9.09
N ARG A 385 -16.71 52.01 9.34
CA ARG A 385 -17.56 53.12 8.94
C ARG A 385 -18.16 53.70 10.23
N ARG A 386 -17.44 54.58 10.87
CA ARG A 386 -18.01 55.57 11.78
C ARG A 386 -17.64 56.92 11.26
N ASP A 387 -18.67 57.59 10.83
CA ASP A 387 -19.02 58.99 11.02
C ASP A 387 -17.87 60.04 10.91
N SER A 388 -17.89 60.75 9.80
CA SER A 388 -17.55 62.15 9.75
C SER A 388 -18.78 62.86 9.24
N GLY A 389 -19.59 63.32 10.19
CA GLY A 389 -20.56 64.36 9.98
C GLY A 389 -19.87 65.72 10.15
#